data_c80e7d2503cb81af7635ee9c6a3c1961
#
_entry.id   c80e7d2503cb81af7635ee9c6a3c1961
#
_cell.length_a   1.000
_cell.length_b   1.000
_cell.length_c   1.000
_cell.angle_alpha   90.00
_cell.angle_beta   90.00
_cell.angle_gamma   90.00
#
_symmetry.space_group_name_H-M   'P 1'
#
loop_
_entity.id
_entity.type
_entity.pdbx_description
1 polymer ?
#
loop_
_entity_poly.entity_id
_entity_poly.type
_entity_poly.pdbx_seq_one_letter_code
_entity_poly.pdbx_strand_id
1 'polypeptide(L)'
;IHPSVVKWDYFENVIPLLEKNYHLLVPALPGYDFDNDNDFTSVEQIASDLNNWIKAKGFTEIYAVYGCSMGGSVALMVALGQKVRIQHCVIDGGITPYQLPWIVTRFIALKDYLMMMIGRAGGVALLEKAFATDDYSKEDLQYVADVLRHCSSKTLWRTFESCNNYKVPDPVPKIDTHIHYWYAKNEEKERKNDIAYIRRRLPQ
;
A
#
# COMPACT_ATOMS: atom_id res chain seq x y z
N ILE A 1 1.30 7.29 0.37
CA ILE A 1 1.23 6.23 -0.66
C ILE A 1 -0.12 5.56 -0.54
N HIS A 2 -0.90 5.53 -1.61
CA HIS A 2 -2.29 5.06 -1.63
C HIS A 2 -2.41 3.52 -1.51
N PRO A 3 -3.56 3.00 -1.05
CA PRO A 3 -3.83 1.56 -1.04
C PRO A 3 -4.04 1.00 -2.45
N SER A 4 -4.22 -0.31 -2.56
CA SER A 4 -4.63 -0.97 -3.81
C SER A 4 -6.04 -0.55 -4.23
N VAL A 5 -6.34 -0.68 -5.53
CA VAL A 5 -7.67 -0.43 -6.13
C VAL A 5 -8.22 0.99 -5.97
N VAL A 6 -7.33 1.95 -5.69
CA VAL A 6 -7.59 3.39 -5.72
C VAL A 6 -6.40 4.10 -6.34
N LYS A 7 -6.53 5.39 -6.64
CA LYS A 7 -5.45 6.22 -7.19
C LYS A 7 -4.90 7.18 -6.11
N TRP A 8 -3.98 8.05 -6.52
CA TRP A 8 -3.40 9.09 -5.67
C TRP A 8 -4.45 10.06 -5.11
N ASP A 9 -5.56 10.29 -5.82
CA ASP A 9 -6.68 11.15 -5.43
C ASP A 9 -7.52 10.59 -4.26
N TYR A 10 -7.26 9.37 -3.82
CA TYR A 10 -7.77 8.83 -2.55
C TYR A 10 -7.52 9.79 -1.36
N PHE A 11 -6.49 10.61 -1.46
CA PHE A 11 -6.12 11.59 -0.43
C PHE A 11 -6.67 13.00 -0.67
N GLU A 12 -7.53 13.21 -1.66
CA GLU A 12 -8.01 14.55 -2.05
C GLU A 12 -8.58 15.37 -0.87
N ASN A 13 -9.30 14.71 0.05
CA ASN A 13 -9.88 15.35 1.23
C ASN A 13 -8.85 15.62 2.35
N VAL A 14 -7.71 14.94 2.35
CA VAL A 14 -6.66 15.08 3.36
C VAL A 14 -5.59 16.10 2.91
N ILE A 15 -5.32 16.16 1.62
CA ILE A 15 -4.31 17.08 1.04
C ILE A 15 -4.52 18.52 1.51
N PRO A 16 -5.71 19.15 1.41
CA PRO A 16 -5.93 20.55 1.81
C PRO A 16 -5.70 20.82 3.30
N LEU A 17 -5.76 19.79 4.13
CA LEU A 17 -5.49 19.91 5.56
C LEU A 17 -4.00 19.92 5.87
N LEU A 18 -3.22 19.13 5.13
CA LEU A 18 -1.80 18.93 5.36
C LEU A 18 -0.92 19.92 4.59
N GLU A 19 -1.29 20.33 3.38
CA GLU A 19 -0.50 21.24 2.53
C GLU A 19 -0.25 22.61 3.16
N LYS A 20 -1.04 22.99 4.17
CA LYS A 20 -0.85 24.22 4.94
C LYS A 20 0.46 24.25 5.71
N ASN A 21 0.97 23.07 6.10
CA ASN A 21 2.13 22.94 6.97
C ASN A 21 3.23 22.06 6.37
N TYR A 22 2.94 21.30 5.31
CA TYR A 22 3.87 20.32 4.72
C TYR A 22 3.92 20.44 3.21
N HIS A 23 5.11 20.23 2.66
CA HIS A 23 5.25 19.94 1.24
C HIS A 23 4.89 18.46 1.01
N LEU A 24 3.82 18.21 0.29
CA LEU A 24 3.29 16.87 0.08
C LEU A 24 3.79 16.25 -1.22
N LEU A 25 4.23 15.00 -1.14
CA LEU A 25 4.57 14.17 -2.29
C LEU A 25 3.54 13.03 -2.36
N VAL A 26 2.64 13.09 -3.32
CA VAL A 26 1.57 12.08 -3.49
C VAL A 26 1.79 11.35 -4.80
N PRO A 27 2.49 10.19 -4.79
CA PRO A 27 2.82 9.49 -6.02
C PRO A 27 1.60 8.81 -6.64
N ALA A 28 1.44 8.95 -7.94
CA ALA A 28 0.62 8.05 -8.75
C ALA A 28 1.44 6.77 -9.01
N LEU A 29 0.96 5.63 -8.50
CA LEU A 29 1.69 4.37 -8.62
C LEU A 29 1.45 3.72 -9.98
N PRO A 30 2.47 3.08 -10.58
CA PRO A 30 2.31 2.31 -11.81
C PRO A 30 1.17 1.30 -11.72
N GLY A 31 0.37 1.20 -12.76
CA GLY A 31 -0.81 0.34 -12.82
C GLY A 31 -2.08 0.94 -12.19
N TYR A 32 -1.95 2.04 -11.44
CA TYR A 32 -3.02 2.83 -10.83
C TYR A 32 -3.03 4.29 -11.31
N ASP A 33 -2.10 4.63 -12.18
CA ASP A 33 -2.03 5.93 -12.84
C ASP A 33 -2.73 5.84 -14.21
N PHE A 34 -3.80 6.60 -14.38
CA PHE A 34 -4.62 6.57 -15.61
C PHE A 34 -3.95 7.29 -16.78
N ASP A 35 -2.93 8.07 -16.51
CA ASP A 35 -2.19 8.81 -17.53
C ASP A 35 -1.03 7.98 -18.12
N ASN A 36 -0.75 6.81 -17.57
CA ASN A 36 0.34 5.93 -17.98
C ASN A 36 -0.08 4.46 -18.04
N ASP A 37 0.24 3.78 -19.15
CA ASP A 37 -0.05 2.35 -19.37
C ASP A 37 0.97 1.40 -18.70
N ASN A 38 1.57 1.82 -17.59
CA ASN A 38 2.54 1.00 -16.86
C ASN A 38 1.84 0.06 -15.89
N ASP A 39 2.28 -1.19 -15.80
CA ASP A 39 1.81 -2.12 -14.79
C ASP A 39 2.50 -1.92 -13.43
N PHE A 40 1.79 -2.24 -12.35
CA PHE A 40 2.41 -2.48 -11.05
C PHE A 40 3.47 -3.59 -11.15
N THR A 41 4.60 -3.40 -10.51
CA THR A 41 5.72 -4.36 -10.56
C THR A 41 5.79 -5.22 -9.29
N SER A 42 6.31 -4.67 -8.22
CA SER A 42 6.36 -5.25 -6.88
C SER A 42 6.52 -4.16 -5.83
N VAL A 43 6.24 -4.49 -4.57
CA VAL A 43 6.44 -3.59 -3.43
C VAL A 43 7.89 -3.10 -3.37
N GLU A 44 8.86 -4.00 -3.59
CA GLU A 44 10.28 -3.68 -3.55
C GLU A 44 10.70 -2.75 -4.69
N GLN A 45 10.22 -3.03 -5.91
CA GLN A 45 10.58 -2.21 -7.07
C GLN A 45 9.97 -0.81 -6.96
N ILE A 46 8.69 -0.71 -6.60
CA ILE A 46 8.03 0.58 -6.39
C ILE A 46 8.74 1.40 -5.30
N ALA A 47 9.11 0.76 -4.19
CA ALA A 47 9.85 1.45 -3.13
C ALA A 47 11.24 1.91 -3.58
N SER A 48 11.93 1.10 -4.37
CA SER A 48 13.23 1.46 -4.97
C SER A 48 13.08 2.66 -5.92
N ASP A 49 12.08 2.65 -6.78
CA ASP A 49 11.82 3.72 -7.75
C ASP A 49 11.44 5.04 -7.05
N LEU A 50 10.59 4.98 -6.03
CA LEU A 50 10.26 6.14 -5.20
C LEU A 50 11.50 6.71 -4.50
N ASN A 51 12.33 5.87 -3.89
CA ASN A 51 13.57 6.29 -3.25
C ASN A 51 14.52 6.97 -4.24
N ASN A 52 14.68 6.39 -5.44
CA ASN A 52 15.52 6.96 -6.48
C ASN A 52 14.97 8.30 -6.98
N TRP A 53 13.65 8.39 -7.17
CA TRP A 53 12.98 9.61 -7.60
C TRP A 53 13.11 10.73 -6.55
N ILE A 54 12.85 10.44 -5.27
CA ILE A 54 12.99 11.39 -4.16
C ILE A 54 14.42 11.95 -4.12
N LYS A 55 15.42 11.05 -4.20
CA LYS A 55 16.84 11.46 -4.22
C LYS A 55 17.18 12.29 -5.47
N ALA A 56 16.71 11.91 -6.64
CA ALA A 56 16.95 12.64 -7.89
C ALA A 56 16.32 14.04 -7.89
N LYS A 57 15.24 14.24 -7.13
CA LYS A 57 14.64 15.57 -6.88
C LYS A 57 15.39 16.42 -5.86
N GLY A 58 16.50 15.90 -5.30
CA GLY A 58 17.36 16.63 -4.36
C GLY A 58 16.90 16.62 -2.91
N PHE A 59 15.86 15.82 -2.58
CA PHE A 59 15.46 15.66 -1.18
C PHE A 59 16.49 14.80 -0.44
N THR A 60 16.98 15.32 0.68
CA THR A 60 17.90 14.61 1.59
C THR A 60 17.19 14.06 2.81
N GLU A 61 16.03 14.64 3.14
CA GLU A 61 15.23 14.30 4.30
C GLU A 61 13.73 14.37 3.97
N ILE A 62 12.99 13.42 4.54
CA ILE A 62 11.53 13.35 4.53
C ILE A 62 11.06 13.30 5.98
N TYR A 63 10.16 14.21 6.37
CA TYR A 63 9.60 14.22 7.72
C TYR A 63 8.81 12.94 7.99
N ALA A 64 7.88 12.58 7.10
CA ALA A 64 7.10 11.36 7.25
C ALA A 64 6.81 10.71 5.90
N VAL A 65 6.87 9.37 5.84
CA VAL A 65 6.25 8.57 4.80
C VAL A 65 5.02 7.87 5.39
N TYR A 66 3.89 8.07 4.74
CA TYR A 66 2.63 7.40 5.10
C TYR A 66 2.21 6.47 3.98
N GLY A 67 1.73 5.29 4.34
CA GLY A 67 1.15 4.36 3.38
C GLY A 67 0.00 3.57 3.98
N CYS A 68 -1.10 3.48 3.23
CA CYS A 68 -2.27 2.72 3.61
C CYS A 68 -2.30 1.36 2.89
N SER A 69 -2.61 0.28 3.58
CA SER A 69 -2.72 -1.09 3.03
C SER A 69 -1.49 -1.47 2.19
N MET A 70 -1.63 -1.71 0.87
CA MET A 70 -0.51 -1.90 -0.07
C MET A 70 0.54 -0.79 0.07
N GLY A 71 0.09 0.47 0.16
CA GLY A 71 0.97 1.62 0.36
C GLY A 71 1.78 1.54 1.66
N GLY A 72 1.25 0.90 2.70
CA GLY A 72 1.96 0.65 3.96
C GLY A 72 3.15 -0.30 3.78
N SER A 73 2.99 -1.35 2.98
CA SER A 73 4.09 -2.25 2.62
C SER A 73 5.17 -1.51 1.81
N VAL A 74 4.76 -0.65 0.88
CA VAL A 74 5.70 0.19 0.10
C VAL A 74 6.40 1.20 1.00
N ALA A 75 5.67 1.87 1.92
CA ALA A 75 6.24 2.85 2.85
C ALA A 75 7.31 2.22 3.75
N LEU A 76 7.07 1.01 4.25
CA LEU A 76 8.06 0.26 5.01
C LEU A 76 9.33 0.03 4.18
N MET A 77 9.19 -0.43 2.95
CA MET A 77 10.35 -0.68 2.07
C MET A 77 11.07 0.60 1.66
N VAL A 78 10.35 1.73 1.51
CA VAL A 78 10.96 3.05 1.30
C VAL A 78 11.82 3.44 2.49
N ALA A 79 11.33 3.28 3.72
CA ALA A 79 12.08 3.59 4.94
C ALA A 79 13.32 2.68 5.10
N LEU A 80 13.17 1.37 4.85
CA LEU A 80 14.28 0.42 4.93
C LEU A 80 15.34 0.61 3.84
N GLY A 81 15.00 1.27 2.73
CA GLY A 81 15.92 1.58 1.65
C GLY A 81 17.01 2.59 1.97
N GLN A 82 16.86 3.42 3.01
CA GLN A 82 17.83 4.39 3.55
C GLN A 82 18.47 5.31 2.49
N LYS A 83 17.76 5.62 1.40
CA LYS A 83 18.28 6.50 0.34
C LYS A 83 18.20 7.98 0.70
N VAL A 84 17.23 8.30 1.54
CA VAL A 84 17.04 9.61 2.17
C VAL A 84 16.71 9.39 3.65
N ARG A 85 16.99 10.36 4.49
CA ARG A 85 16.63 10.30 5.91
C ARG A 85 15.10 10.44 6.04
N ILE A 86 14.45 9.48 6.72
CA ILE A 86 13.01 9.52 6.99
C ILE A 86 12.84 9.52 8.50
N GLN A 87 12.15 10.53 9.06
CA GLN A 87 11.97 10.60 10.51
C GLN A 87 10.85 9.67 10.99
N HIS A 88 9.73 9.63 10.27
CA HIS A 88 8.57 8.82 10.63
C HIS A 88 8.11 7.96 9.45
N CYS A 89 7.79 6.70 9.71
CA CYS A 89 7.12 5.82 8.75
C CYS A 89 5.82 5.32 9.37
N VAL A 90 4.70 5.71 8.76
CA VAL A 90 3.35 5.30 9.18
C VAL A 90 2.85 4.22 8.24
N ILE A 91 2.61 3.03 8.78
CA ILE A 91 2.05 1.87 8.11
C ILE A 91 0.61 1.73 8.58
N ASP A 92 -0.35 2.12 7.76
CA ASP A 92 -1.76 2.08 8.11
C ASP A 92 -2.41 0.83 7.48
N GLY A 93 -2.69 -0.17 8.31
CA GLY A 93 -3.26 -1.44 7.89
C GLY A 93 -2.43 -2.24 6.88
N GLY A 94 -1.14 -1.89 6.71
CA GLY A 94 -0.25 -2.55 5.76
C GLY A 94 0.11 -3.97 6.19
N ILE A 95 0.24 -4.87 5.21
CA ILE A 95 0.71 -6.23 5.44
C ILE A 95 2.22 -6.18 5.66
N THR A 96 2.69 -6.82 6.73
CA THR A 96 4.12 -6.98 7.00
C THR A 96 4.62 -8.32 6.45
N PRO A 97 5.92 -8.47 6.17
CA PRO A 97 6.45 -9.69 5.57
C PRO A 97 6.67 -10.79 6.64
N TYR A 98 5.70 -11.01 7.52
CA TYR A 98 5.76 -12.18 8.39
C TYR A 98 5.54 -13.44 7.55
N GLN A 99 6.34 -14.45 7.78
CA GLN A 99 6.39 -15.59 6.90
C GLN A 99 5.25 -16.58 7.18
N LEU A 100 4.30 -16.65 6.26
CA LEU A 100 3.42 -17.79 6.10
C LEU A 100 4.04 -18.80 5.11
N PRO A 101 3.67 -20.09 5.18
CA PRO A 101 4.08 -21.06 4.16
C PRO A 101 3.70 -20.58 2.75
N TRP A 102 4.60 -20.77 1.80
CA TRP A 102 4.44 -20.28 0.41
C TRP A 102 3.08 -20.65 -0.21
N ILE A 103 2.61 -21.89 0.01
CA ILE A 103 1.30 -22.35 -0.50
C ILE A 103 0.17 -21.47 0.06
N VAL A 104 0.23 -21.11 1.35
CA VAL A 104 -0.81 -20.30 2.01
C VAL A 104 -0.83 -18.89 1.40
N THR A 105 0.34 -18.26 1.25
CA THR A 105 0.42 -16.90 0.67
C THR A 105 -0.07 -16.86 -0.78
N ARG A 106 0.21 -17.91 -1.56
CA ARG A 106 -0.29 -18.05 -2.94
C ARG A 106 -1.80 -18.21 -2.98
N PHE A 107 -2.36 -18.97 -2.05
CA PHE A 107 -3.81 -19.14 -1.96
C PHE A 107 -4.53 -17.84 -1.58
N ILE A 108 -3.95 -17.08 -0.64
CA ILE A 108 -4.46 -15.75 -0.27
C ILE A 108 -4.41 -14.82 -1.48
N ALA A 109 -3.26 -14.70 -2.13
CA ALA A 109 -3.11 -13.85 -3.30
C ALA A 109 -4.06 -14.22 -4.44
N LEU A 110 -4.25 -15.51 -4.70
CA LEU A 110 -5.20 -15.99 -5.72
C LEU A 110 -6.66 -15.66 -5.35
N LYS A 111 -7.04 -15.86 -4.08
CA LYS A 111 -8.37 -15.51 -3.59
C LYS A 111 -8.65 -14.03 -3.80
N ASP A 112 -7.73 -13.17 -3.37
CA ASP A 112 -7.89 -11.72 -3.45
C ASP A 112 -7.92 -11.25 -4.92
N TYR A 113 -7.06 -11.80 -5.76
CA TYR A 113 -7.09 -11.56 -7.20
C TYR A 113 -8.42 -11.94 -7.84
N LEU A 114 -8.94 -13.14 -7.54
CA LEU A 114 -10.22 -13.59 -8.08
C LEU A 114 -11.39 -12.72 -7.61
N MET A 115 -11.37 -12.27 -6.35
CA MET A 115 -12.37 -11.32 -5.83
C MET A 115 -12.34 -10.01 -6.62
N MET A 116 -11.16 -9.46 -6.91
CA MET A 116 -11.03 -8.23 -7.71
C MET A 116 -11.47 -8.45 -9.16
N MET A 117 -11.16 -9.59 -9.76
CA MET A 117 -11.63 -9.93 -11.13
C MET A 117 -13.16 -10.07 -11.19
N ILE A 118 -13.78 -10.63 -10.16
CA ILE A 118 -15.23 -10.70 -10.04
C ILE A 118 -15.83 -9.29 -9.90
N GLY A 119 -15.27 -8.45 -9.01
CA GLY A 119 -15.67 -7.06 -8.85
C GLY A 119 -15.53 -6.26 -10.14
N ARG A 120 -14.44 -6.46 -10.88
CA ARG A 120 -14.21 -5.86 -12.20
C ARG A 120 -15.31 -6.24 -13.23
N ALA A 121 -15.72 -7.50 -13.26
CA ALA A 121 -16.73 -7.99 -14.19
C ALA A 121 -18.14 -7.56 -13.79
N GLY A 122 -18.46 -7.57 -12.50
CA GLY A 122 -19.81 -7.30 -11.97
C GLY A 122 -20.08 -5.82 -11.65
N GLY A 123 -19.04 -4.98 -11.65
CA GLY A 123 -19.17 -3.56 -11.36
C GLY A 123 -19.76 -3.27 -9.98
N VAL A 124 -20.39 -2.10 -9.85
CA VAL A 124 -20.94 -1.59 -8.58
C VAL A 124 -21.90 -2.57 -7.91
N ALA A 125 -22.79 -3.20 -8.66
CA ALA A 125 -23.79 -4.12 -8.09
C ALA A 125 -23.20 -5.34 -7.37
N LEU A 126 -22.02 -5.78 -7.79
CA LEU A 126 -21.33 -6.88 -7.14
C LEU A 126 -20.45 -6.38 -5.98
N LEU A 127 -19.87 -5.20 -6.13
CA LEU A 127 -19.11 -4.55 -5.07
C LEU A 127 -20.01 -4.19 -3.88
N GLU A 128 -21.25 -3.70 -4.12
CA GLU A 128 -22.24 -3.47 -3.06
C GLU A 128 -22.54 -4.74 -2.23
N LYS A 129 -22.54 -5.91 -2.87
CA LYS A 129 -22.75 -7.17 -2.16
C LYS A 129 -21.50 -7.67 -1.42
N ALA A 130 -20.32 -7.39 -1.96
CA ALA A 130 -19.03 -7.80 -1.38
C ALA A 130 -18.60 -6.91 -0.22
N PHE A 131 -18.85 -5.61 -0.34
CA PHE A 131 -18.60 -4.59 0.67
C PHE A 131 -19.92 -4.18 1.36
N ALA A 132 -20.75 -5.15 1.80
CA ALA A 132 -22.04 -4.93 2.45
C ALA A 132 -21.87 -4.22 3.80
N THR A 133 -21.39 -3.00 3.75
CA THR A 133 -21.18 -2.11 4.89
C THR A 133 -21.77 -0.76 4.59
N ASP A 134 -22.35 -0.15 5.60
CA ASP A 134 -22.83 1.25 5.54
C ASP A 134 -21.66 2.25 5.41
N ASP A 135 -20.42 1.75 5.27
CA ASP A 135 -19.19 2.55 5.29
C ASP A 135 -18.81 3.12 3.92
N TYR A 136 -19.42 2.61 2.82
CA TYR A 136 -19.08 3.01 1.45
C TYR A 136 -20.29 3.57 0.72
N SER A 137 -20.15 4.77 0.17
CA SER A 137 -21.18 5.36 -0.71
C SER A 137 -21.22 4.66 -2.07
N LYS A 138 -22.27 4.89 -2.85
CA LYS A 138 -22.33 4.38 -4.24
C LYS A 138 -21.25 5.00 -5.11
N GLU A 139 -20.90 6.25 -4.85
CA GLU A 139 -19.85 7.00 -5.51
C GLU A 139 -18.49 6.36 -5.23
N ASP A 140 -18.22 5.95 -3.99
CA ASP A 140 -16.98 5.23 -3.64
C ASP A 140 -16.87 3.90 -4.37
N LEU A 141 -17.97 3.14 -4.42
CA LEU A 141 -18.01 1.85 -5.13
C LEU A 141 -17.90 2.02 -6.66
N GLN A 142 -18.45 3.10 -7.21
CA GLN A 142 -18.27 3.43 -8.62
C GLN A 142 -16.82 3.77 -8.91
N TYR A 143 -16.18 4.58 -8.08
CA TYR A 143 -14.77 4.92 -8.18
C TYR A 143 -13.88 3.66 -8.16
N VAL A 144 -14.11 2.75 -7.20
CA VAL A 144 -13.38 1.46 -7.14
C VAL A 144 -13.63 0.62 -8.40
N ALA A 145 -14.87 0.56 -8.91
CA ALA A 145 -15.20 -0.15 -10.13
C ALA A 145 -14.45 0.42 -11.36
N ASP A 146 -14.32 1.73 -11.44
CA ASP A 146 -13.62 2.40 -12.54
C ASP A 146 -12.11 2.13 -12.48
N VAL A 147 -11.51 2.18 -11.29
CA VAL A 147 -10.11 1.80 -11.08
C VAL A 147 -9.88 0.33 -11.45
N LEU A 148 -10.75 -0.59 -11.02
CA LEU A 148 -10.64 -2.01 -11.36
C LEU A 148 -10.73 -2.26 -12.87
N ARG A 149 -11.56 -1.51 -13.60
CA ARG A 149 -11.65 -1.63 -15.07
C ARG A 149 -10.39 -1.14 -15.77
N HIS A 150 -9.78 -0.08 -15.25
CA HIS A 150 -8.54 0.46 -15.79
C HIS A 150 -7.34 -0.46 -15.52
N CYS A 151 -7.21 -0.99 -14.30
CA CYS A 151 -6.11 -1.86 -13.94
C CYS A 151 -6.02 -3.10 -14.85
N SER A 152 -4.83 -3.40 -15.35
CA SER A 152 -4.60 -4.67 -16.05
C SER A 152 -4.75 -5.87 -15.10
N SER A 153 -5.09 -7.04 -15.64
CA SER A 153 -5.09 -8.29 -14.83
C SER A 153 -3.72 -8.59 -14.23
N LYS A 154 -2.67 -8.15 -14.91
CA LYS A 154 -1.26 -8.29 -14.48
C LYS A 154 -0.95 -7.38 -13.29
N THR A 155 -1.44 -6.13 -13.31
CA THR A 155 -1.35 -5.22 -12.16
C THR A 155 -2.06 -5.80 -10.95
N LEU A 156 -3.31 -6.24 -11.10
CA LEU A 156 -4.08 -6.83 -10.00
C LEU A 156 -3.39 -8.06 -9.41
N TRP A 157 -2.92 -8.99 -10.25
CA TRP A 157 -2.20 -10.17 -9.77
C TRP A 157 -0.92 -9.79 -9.01
N ARG A 158 -0.08 -8.94 -9.60
CA ARG A 158 1.20 -8.53 -9.01
C ARG A 158 1.03 -7.78 -7.70
N THR A 159 0.00 -6.96 -7.57
CA THR A 159 -0.31 -6.25 -6.33
C THR A 159 -0.54 -7.22 -5.19
N PHE A 160 -1.48 -8.15 -5.33
CA PHE A 160 -1.80 -9.07 -4.24
C PHE A 160 -0.71 -10.12 -4.00
N GLU A 161 -0.07 -10.58 -5.07
CA GLU A 161 1.06 -11.49 -4.96
C GLU A 161 2.22 -10.84 -4.22
N SER A 162 2.61 -9.62 -4.61
CA SER A 162 3.74 -8.93 -4.00
C SER A 162 3.46 -8.51 -2.55
N CYS A 163 2.28 -7.95 -2.26
CA CYS A 163 1.94 -7.55 -0.88
C CYS A 163 2.00 -8.74 0.11
N ASN A 164 1.66 -9.94 -0.34
CA ASN A 164 1.70 -11.14 0.48
C ASN A 164 3.08 -11.81 0.53
N ASN A 165 4.02 -11.43 -0.33
CA ASN A 165 5.29 -12.16 -0.51
C ASN A 165 6.54 -11.28 -0.56
N TYR A 166 6.41 -9.95 -0.42
CA TYR A 166 7.59 -9.08 -0.44
C TYR A 166 8.56 -9.40 0.70
N LYS A 167 9.82 -9.09 0.49
CA LYS A 167 10.89 -9.43 1.41
C LYS A 167 11.60 -8.17 1.89
N VAL A 168 11.80 -8.09 3.19
CA VAL A 168 12.73 -7.12 3.76
C VAL A 168 14.16 -7.65 3.69
N PRO A 169 15.17 -6.78 3.65
CA PRO A 169 16.58 -7.18 3.78
C PRO A 169 16.79 -8.05 5.03
N ASP A 170 17.65 -9.07 4.91
CA ASP A 170 18.06 -9.90 6.04
C ASP A 170 19.59 -9.87 6.15
N PRO A 171 20.17 -9.35 7.24
CA PRO A 171 19.49 -8.78 8.41
C PRO A 171 18.72 -7.48 8.08
N VAL A 172 17.67 -7.23 8.85
CA VAL A 172 16.94 -5.95 8.74
C VAL A 172 17.88 -4.81 9.12
N PRO A 173 18.05 -3.80 8.25
CA PRO A 173 18.96 -2.70 8.52
C PRO A 173 18.51 -1.91 9.76
N LYS A 174 19.49 -1.42 10.53
CA LYS A 174 19.21 -0.45 11.58
C LYS A 174 18.82 0.87 10.93
N ILE A 175 17.69 1.41 11.32
CA ILE A 175 17.17 2.70 10.83
C ILE A 175 16.87 3.61 12.02
N ASP A 176 17.05 4.91 11.82
CA ASP A 176 16.68 5.95 12.81
C ASP A 176 15.22 6.41 12.63
N THR A 177 14.48 5.74 11.75
CA THR A 177 13.09 6.06 11.44
C THR A 177 12.18 5.52 12.54
N HIS A 178 11.31 6.37 13.09
CA HIS A 178 10.25 5.93 13.99
C HIS A 178 9.15 5.23 13.20
N ILE A 179 8.94 3.93 13.47
CA ILE A 179 7.90 3.14 12.80
C ILE A 179 6.60 3.22 13.62
N HIS A 180 5.53 3.65 12.98
CA HIS A 180 4.18 3.67 13.53
C HIS A 180 3.31 2.68 12.76
N TYR A 181 2.70 1.73 13.46
CA TYR A 181 1.75 0.80 12.87
C TYR A 181 0.34 1.14 13.33
N TRP A 182 -0.49 1.61 12.40
CA TRP A 182 -1.88 1.97 12.65
C TRP A 182 -2.81 0.87 12.18
N TYR A 183 -3.88 0.66 12.89
CA TYR A 183 -4.94 -0.29 12.54
C TYR A 183 -6.23 0.11 13.25
N ALA A 184 -7.40 -0.23 12.67
CA ALA A 184 -8.67 -0.03 13.32
C ALA A 184 -8.87 -1.06 14.45
N LYS A 185 -9.52 -0.66 15.54
CA LYS A 185 -9.71 -1.52 16.72
C LYS A 185 -10.38 -2.86 16.39
N ASN A 186 -11.30 -2.88 15.45
CA ASN A 186 -11.96 -4.10 14.97
C ASN A 186 -11.03 -5.01 14.15
N GLU A 187 -9.92 -4.51 13.61
CA GLU A 187 -8.91 -5.26 12.86
C GLU A 187 -7.82 -5.86 13.75
N GLU A 188 -7.72 -5.50 15.03
CA GLU A 188 -6.62 -5.90 15.92
C GLU A 188 -6.34 -7.41 15.88
N LYS A 189 -7.39 -8.22 15.82
CA LYS A 189 -7.27 -9.68 15.78
C LYS A 189 -6.62 -10.16 14.45
N GLU A 190 -7.01 -9.55 13.35
CA GLU A 190 -6.49 -9.88 12.01
C GLU A 190 -5.04 -9.42 11.86
N ARG A 191 -4.71 -8.24 12.42
CA ARG A 191 -3.37 -7.63 12.38
C ARG A 191 -2.40 -8.18 13.44
N LYS A 192 -2.81 -9.16 14.24
CA LYS A 192 -1.98 -9.71 15.33
C LYS A 192 -0.57 -10.11 14.88
N ASN A 193 -0.44 -10.73 13.73
CA ASN A 193 0.86 -11.17 13.20
C ASN A 193 1.70 -10.00 12.70
N ASP A 194 1.07 -9.01 12.08
CA ASP A 194 1.72 -7.78 11.62
C ASP A 194 2.27 -7.00 12.81
N ILE A 195 1.45 -6.81 13.84
CA ILE A 195 1.84 -6.16 15.11
C ILE A 195 3.03 -6.89 15.75
N ALA A 196 2.97 -8.22 15.81
CA ALA A 196 4.04 -9.03 16.37
C ALA A 196 5.33 -8.95 15.54
N TYR A 197 5.22 -8.85 14.21
CA TYR A 197 6.37 -8.66 13.31
C TYR A 197 7.04 -7.31 13.58
N ILE A 198 6.28 -6.20 13.57
CA ILE A 198 6.80 -4.85 13.82
C ILE A 198 7.56 -4.81 15.15
N ARG A 199 6.95 -5.30 16.23
CA ARG A 199 7.56 -5.29 17.57
C ARG A 199 8.86 -6.09 17.66
N ARG A 200 9.00 -7.17 16.90
CA ARG A 200 10.18 -8.03 16.96
C ARG A 200 11.30 -7.65 16.02
N ARG A 201 10.97 -7.14 14.84
CA ARG A 201 11.92 -6.99 13.73
C ARG A 201 12.29 -5.55 13.42
N LEU A 202 11.46 -4.63 13.83
CA LEU A 202 11.65 -3.20 13.62
C LEU A 202 11.73 -2.50 14.99
N PRO A 203 12.86 -2.64 15.69
CA PRO A 203 13.02 -2.02 17.00
C PRO A 203 12.95 -0.49 16.86
N GLN A 204 12.21 0.11 17.73
CA GLN A 204 12.12 1.56 17.94
C GLN A 204 13.28 2.04 18.78
#